data_15487361be13bc1bf51de020b9ae4492
#
_entry.id   15487361be13bc1bf51de020b9ae4492
#
_cell.length_a   1.000
_cell.length_b   1.000
_cell.length_c   1.000
_cell.angle_alpha   90.00
_cell.angle_beta   90.00
_cell.angle_gamma   90.00
#
_symmetry.space_group_name_H-M   'P 1'
#
loop_
_entity.id
_entity.type
_entity.pdbx_description
1 polymer ?
#
loop_
_entity_poly.entity_id
_entity_poly.type
_entity_poly.pdbx_seq_one_letter_code
_entity_poly.pdbx_strand_id
1 'polypeptide(L)'
;AEFAAEPLEDMAQTAKGLDGRAVGLVLGDISWDRIEILDVYRKAIVGVGIPFYPVVGNHDNQAHMKGDSQASAAYRSKMGPENYAFCIGKDVVIVLDNIIYGTDFKCTIGYTEEVIAWVENLMPLLPSDACLYIAQHSPLSHEGSSLVNQDKLLFILKGRNVNFLSGHTHVNGNEVISSDIFSHNVAAICGAWWDTKHCKDGTPRGYKVLSNAGGD
;
A
#
# COMPACT_ATOMS: atom_id res chain seq x y z
N ALA A 1 -7.91 -8.97 -14.49
CA ALA A 1 -6.66 -9.55 -14.99
C ALA A 1 -6.32 -9.01 -16.38
N GLU A 2 -7.29 -8.99 -17.30
CA GLU A 2 -7.09 -8.56 -18.70
C GLU A 2 -6.61 -7.09 -18.80
N PHE A 3 -7.18 -6.19 -18.01
CA PHE A 3 -6.84 -4.75 -18.01
C PHE A 3 -5.48 -4.43 -17.40
N ALA A 4 -4.89 -5.31 -16.61
CA ALA A 4 -3.57 -5.13 -16.04
C ALA A 4 -2.47 -5.91 -16.77
N ALA A 5 -2.80 -6.67 -17.83
CA ALA A 5 -1.84 -7.53 -18.51
C ALA A 5 -0.66 -6.74 -19.10
N GLU A 6 -0.93 -5.69 -19.86
CA GLU A 6 0.08 -4.83 -20.47
C GLU A 6 1.00 -4.16 -19.43
N PRO A 7 0.49 -3.50 -18.36
CA PRO A 7 1.35 -2.98 -17.29
C PRO A 7 2.15 -4.06 -16.54
N LEU A 8 1.61 -5.27 -16.38
CA LEU A 8 2.34 -6.36 -15.73
C LEU A 8 3.48 -6.91 -16.61
N GLU A 9 3.28 -6.96 -17.91
CA GLU A 9 4.32 -7.32 -18.87
C GLU A 9 5.45 -6.29 -18.89
N ASP A 10 5.11 -5.00 -18.93
CA ASP A 10 6.07 -3.90 -18.84
C ASP A 10 6.84 -3.93 -17.51
N MET A 11 6.15 -4.15 -16.40
CA MET A 11 6.76 -4.31 -15.08
C MET A 11 7.74 -5.50 -15.04
N ALA A 12 7.40 -6.62 -15.70
CA ALA A 12 8.28 -7.77 -15.80
C ALA A 12 9.56 -7.47 -16.61
N GLN A 13 9.49 -6.63 -17.65
CA GLN A 13 10.65 -6.19 -18.38
C GLN A 13 11.53 -5.24 -17.53
N THR A 14 10.91 -4.30 -16.84
CA THR A 14 11.59 -3.40 -15.90
C THR A 14 12.30 -4.19 -14.80
N ALA A 15 11.62 -5.17 -14.20
CA ALA A 15 12.18 -6.00 -13.13
C ALA A 15 13.44 -6.77 -13.53
N LYS A 16 13.55 -7.20 -14.80
CA LYS A 16 14.75 -7.87 -15.31
C LYS A 16 15.99 -6.98 -15.29
N GLY A 17 15.83 -5.66 -15.34
CA GLY A 17 16.92 -4.69 -15.28
C GLY A 17 17.33 -4.27 -13.86
N LEU A 18 16.66 -4.76 -12.81
CA LEU A 18 16.86 -4.30 -11.43
C LEU A 18 17.76 -5.20 -10.56
N ASP A 19 18.67 -5.96 -11.16
CA ASP A 19 19.70 -6.78 -10.50
C ASP A 19 19.21 -7.65 -9.31
N GLY A 20 17.95 -8.10 -9.34
CA GLY A 20 17.38 -9.01 -8.36
C GLY A 20 17.11 -8.42 -6.97
N ARG A 21 17.31 -7.12 -6.76
CA ARG A 21 17.06 -6.41 -5.48
C ARG A 21 15.79 -5.59 -5.47
N ALA A 22 14.77 -5.98 -6.23
CA ALA A 22 13.51 -5.29 -6.32
C ALA A 22 12.39 -6.06 -5.64
N VAL A 23 11.45 -5.33 -5.07
CA VAL A 23 10.17 -5.85 -4.59
C VAL A 23 9.03 -5.03 -5.18
N GLY A 24 7.87 -5.65 -5.38
CA GLY A 24 6.65 -4.97 -5.75
C GLY A 24 5.76 -4.71 -4.53
N LEU A 25 5.18 -3.53 -4.46
CA LEU A 25 4.13 -3.20 -3.50
C LEU A 25 2.83 -2.98 -4.28
N VAL A 26 1.76 -3.64 -3.88
CA VAL A 26 0.42 -3.41 -4.42
C VAL A 26 -0.41 -2.72 -3.36
N LEU A 27 -0.78 -1.47 -3.62
CA LEU A 27 -1.31 -0.54 -2.64
C LEU A 27 -2.83 -0.67 -2.42
N GLY A 28 -3.33 -1.90 -2.47
CA GLY A 28 -4.73 -2.23 -2.16
C GLY A 28 -5.68 -2.17 -3.35
N ASP A 29 -6.96 -2.45 -3.08
CA ASP A 29 -8.05 -2.54 -4.06
C ASP A 29 -7.78 -3.55 -5.19
N ILE A 30 -7.28 -4.72 -4.79
CA ILE A 30 -6.91 -5.81 -5.70
C ILE A 30 -8.15 -6.52 -6.21
N SER A 31 -9.16 -6.71 -5.36
CA SER A 31 -10.28 -7.64 -5.60
C SER A 31 -11.58 -6.97 -6.04
N TRP A 32 -11.72 -5.66 -5.85
CA TRP A 32 -12.94 -4.92 -6.20
C TRP A 32 -14.22 -5.60 -5.69
N ASP A 33 -14.32 -5.75 -4.36
CA ASP A 33 -15.45 -6.40 -3.65
C ASP A 33 -15.68 -7.89 -4.02
N ARG A 34 -14.73 -8.48 -4.77
CA ARG A 34 -14.80 -9.86 -5.26
C ARG A 34 -13.59 -10.63 -4.79
N ILE A 35 -13.65 -11.11 -3.57
CA ILE A 35 -12.52 -11.73 -2.86
C ILE A 35 -11.88 -12.94 -3.60
N GLU A 36 -12.61 -13.58 -4.51
CA GLU A 36 -12.10 -14.64 -5.37
C GLU A 36 -11.05 -14.14 -6.39
N ILE A 37 -11.06 -12.86 -6.72
CA ILE A 37 -10.08 -12.24 -7.62
C ILE A 37 -8.67 -12.28 -7.03
N LEU A 38 -8.51 -12.33 -5.71
CA LEU A 38 -7.20 -12.45 -5.07
C LEU A 38 -6.42 -13.68 -5.52
N ASP A 39 -7.11 -14.80 -5.81
CA ASP A 39 -6.46 -16.00 -6.33
C ASP A 39 -5.97 -15.81 -7.79
N VAL A 40 -6.71 -15.03 -8.58
CA VAL A 40 -6.31 -14.65 -9.94
C VAL A 40 -5.10 -13.72 -9.91
N TYR A 41 -5.14 -12.72 -9.03
CA TYR A 41 -4.04 -11.80 -8.80
C TYR A 41 -2.74 -12.56 -8.43
N ARG A 42 -2.79 -13.45 -7.43
CA ARG A 42 -1.62 -14.24 -7.01
C ARG A 42 -0.97 -15.01 -8.15
N LYS A 43 -1.76 -15.53 -9.07
CA LYS A 43 -1.24 -16.22 -10.28
C LYS A 43 -0.61 -15.25 -11.27
N ALA A 44 -1.22 -14.09 -11.45
CA ALA A 44 -0.77 -13.10 -12.43
C ALA A 44 0.58 -12.47 -12.04
N ILE A 45 0.78 -12.10 -10.77
CA ILE A 45 1.99 -11.42 -10.32
C ILE A 45 3.24 -12.30 -10.31
N VAL A 46 3.10 -13.62 -10.24
CA VAL A 46 4.24 -14.55 -10.32
C VAL A 46 5.01 -14.35 -11.63
N GLY A 47 4.32 -14.00 -12.71
CA GLY A 47 4.94 -13.76 -14.01
C GLY A 47 5.84 -12.54 -14.08
N VAL A 48 5.77 -11.62 -13.13
CA VAL A 48 6.62 -10.43 -13.07
C VAL A 48 8.07 -10.77 -12.64
N GLY A 49 8.26 -11.83 -11.86
CA GLY A 49 9.58 -12.35 -11.52
C GLY A 49 10.26 -11.70 -10.32
N ILE A 50 9.56 -10.85 -9.56
CA ILE A 50 9.99 -10.30 -8.26
C ILE A 50 8.95 -10.62 -7.18
N PRO A 51 9.33 -10.63 -5.88
CA PRO A 51 8.36 -10.80 -4.81
C PRO A 51 7.43 -9.59 -4.70
N PHE A 52 6.13 -9.86 -4.42
CA PHE A 52 5.12 -8.83 -4.22
C PHE A 52 4.55 -8.88 -2.82
N TYR A 53 4.38 -7.71 -2.23
CA TYR A 53 3.86 -7.49 -0.88
C TYR A 53 2.58 -6.65 -0.98
N PRO A 54 1.41 -7.26 -0.73
CA PRO A 54 0.13 -6.59 -0.90
C PRO A 54 -0.26 -5.79 0.34
N VAL A 55 -0.89 -4.64 0.10
CA VAL A 55 -1.62 -3.84 1.10
C VAL A 55 -3.11 -4.15 0.95
N VAL A 56 -3.86 -4.16 2.04
CA VAL A 56 -5.31 -4.28 1.99
C VAL A 56 -5.95 -2.94 1.63
N GLY A 57 -6.90 -2.94 0.70
CA GLY A 57 -7.72 -1.78 0.35
C GLY A 57 -9.17 -1.94 0.82
N ASN A 58 -9.97 -0.88 0.69
CA ASN A 58 -11.36 -0.95 1.11
C ASN A 58 -12.18 -1.94 0.28
N HIS A 59 -11.86 -2.13 -1.00
CA HIS A 59 -12.51 -3.12 -1.87
C HIS A 59 -11.96 -4.55 -1.72
N ASP A 60 -10.96 -4.76 -0.86
CA ASP A 60 -10.45 -6.09 -0.51
C ASP A 60 -11.11 -6.66 0.75
N ASN A 61 -11.94 -5.85 1.39
CA ASN A 61 -12.72 -6.20 2.57
C ASN A 61 -14.13 -6.68 2.21
N GLN A 62 -14.72 -7.49 3.08
CA GLN A 62 -16.12 -7.92 2.96
C GLN A 62 -17.03 -6.95 3.73
N ALA A 63 -17.45 -5.87 3.08
CA ALA A 63 -18.21 -4.77 3.69
C ALA A 63 -19.54 -5.19 4.37
N HIS A 64 -20.08 -6.39 4.05
CA HIS A 64 -21.28 -6.94 4.68
C HIS A 64 -21.00 -7.63 6.04
N MET A 65 -19.75 -7.76 6.45
CA MET A 65 -19.35 -8.32 7.75
C MET A 65 -19.29 -7.22 8.81
N LYS A 66 -19.54 -7.61 10.07
CA LYS A 66 -19.57 -6.64 11.19
C LYS A 66 -18.19 -6.49 11.82
N GLY A 67 -17.65 -5.28 11.73
CA GLY A 67 -16.40 -4.92 12.35
C GLY A 67 -15.18 -5.34 11.55
N ASP A 68 -14.11 -4.67 11.80
CA ASP A 68 -12.88 -4.66 11.04
C ASP A 68 -12.25 -6.04 10.85
N SER A 69 -12.05 -6.74 11.95
CA SER A 69 -11.46 -8.09 11.93
C SER A 69 -12.26 -9.12 11.12
N GLN A 70 -13.61 -8.97 11.04
CA GLN A 70 -14.42 -9.87 10.22
C GLN A 70 -14.41 -9.44 8.75
N ALA A 71 -14.42 -8.14 8.49
CA ALA A 71 -14.39 -7.60 7.13
C ALA A 71 -13.13 -8.05 6.38
N SER A 72 -11.97 -8.02 7.03
CA SER A 72 -10.67 -8.39 6.45
C SER A 72 -10.34 -9.90 6.53
N ALA A 73 -11.15 -10.73 7.20
CA ALA A 73 -10.83 -12.14 7.44
C ALA A 73 -10.56 -12.95 6.17
N ALA A 74 -11.34 -12.71 5.11
CA ALA A 74 -11.15 -13.42 3.84
C ALA A 74 -9.88 -12.97 3.12
N TYR A 75 -9.53 -11.67 3.19
CA TYR A 75 -8.24 -11.17 2.71
C TYR A 75 -7.10 -11.85 3.46
N ARG A 76 -7.09 -11.82 4.80
CA ARG A 76 -6.05 -12.48 5.62
C ARG A 76 -5.84 -13.94 5.26
N SER A 77 -6.93 -14.66 5.04
CA SER A 77 -6.85 -16.10 4.70
C SER A 77 -6.14 -16.38 3.37
N LYS A 78 -6.14 -15.42 2.44
CA LYS A 78 -5.59 -15.58 1.08
C LYS A 78 -4.24 -14.87 0.90
N MET A 79 -4.06 -13.72 1.54
CA MET A 79 -2.94 -12.81 1.28
C MET A 79 -1.96 -12.72 2.46
N GLY A 80 -2.35 -13.15 3.66
CA GLY A 80 -1.56 -13.02 4.87
C GLY A 80 -1.99 -11.81 5.73
N PRO A 81 -1.18 -11.42 6.72
CA PRO A 81 -1.53 -10.34 7.65
C PRO A 81 -1.69 -9.00 6.94
N GLU A 82 -2.56 -8.14 7.48
CA GLU A 82 -2.77 -6.77 6.98
C GLU A 82 -1.65 -5.82 7.42
N ASN A 83 -1.05 -6.11 8.60
CA ASN A 83 0.02 -5.31 9.16
C ASN A 83 1.26 -6.18 9.29
N TYR A 84 2.36 -5.78 8.64
CA TYR A 84 3.64 -6.49 8.69
C TYR A 84 4.79 -5.58 8.28
N ALA A 85 6.02 -6.03 8.55
CA ALA A 85 7.23 -5.31 8.15
C ALA A 85 8.29 -6.28 7.64
N PHE A 86 9.15 -5.79 6.75
CA PHE A 86 10.30 -6.52 6.24
C PHE A 86 11.41 -5.57 5.85
N CYS A 87 12.64 -6.09 5.75
CA CYS A 87 13.80 -5.32 5.32
C CYS A 87 14.08 -5.53 3.83
N ILE A 88 14.52 -4.47 3.18
CA ILE A 88 15.10 -4.50 1.83
C ILE A 88 16.47 -3.80 1.90
N GLY A 89 17.54 -4.60 1.94
CA GLY A 89 18.86 -4.07 2.29
C GLY A 89 18.84 -3.50 3.73
N LYS A 90 19.20 -2.24 3.89
CA LYS A 90 19.17 -1.51 5.17
C LYS A 90 17.86 -0.76 5.41
N ASP A 91 17.00 -0.68 4.41
CA ASP A 91 15.71 0.00 4.51
C ASP A 91 14.64 -0.93 5.05
N VAL A 92 13.58 -0.34 5.59
CA VAL A 92 12.46 -1.10 6.16
C VAL A 92 11.16 -0.69 5.47
N VAL A 93 10.42 -1.69 5.01
CA VAL A 93 9.05 -1.52 4.53
C VAL A 93 8.11 -1.93 5.66
N ILE A 94 7.18 -1.06 6.00
CA ILE A 94 6.11 -1.29 6.99
C ILE A 94 4.80 -1.20 6.23
N VAL A 95 4.05 -2.29 6.19
CA VAL A 95 2.72 -2.32 5.58
C VAL A 95 1.69 -2.14 6.67
N LEU A 96 0.79 -1.18 6.48
CA LEU A 96 -0.25 -0.84 7.45
C LEU A 96 -1.63 -0.91 6.80
N ASP A 97 -2.54 -1.59 7.48
CA ASP A 97 -3.97 -1.43 7.22
C ASP A 97 -4.44 -0.08 7.75
N ASN A 98 -4.93 0.76 6.86
CA ASN A 98 -5.52 2.05 7.22
C ASN A 98 -7.00 2.16 6.80
N ILE A 99 -7.69 1.02 6.71
CA ILE A 99 -9.11 0.92 6.42
C ILE A 99 -9.82 0.25 7.60
N ILE A 100 -10.63 0.99 8.33
CA ILE A 100 -11.33 0.52 9.53
C ILE A 100 -12.81 0.31 9.21
N TYR A 101 -13.31 -0.92 9.29
CA TYR A 101 -14.73 -1.24 9.12
C TYR A 101 -15.47 -1.22 10.47
N GLY A 102 -16.49 -0.39 10.54
CA GLY A 102 -17.40 -0.34 11.70
C GLY A 102 -18.43 -1.48 11.72
N THR A 103 -19.16 -1.57 12.82
CA THR A 103 -20.30 -2.50 12.96
C THR A 103 -21.55 -2.02 12.20
N ASP A 104 -21.50 -0.81 11.66
CA ASP A 104 -22.52 -0.18 10.81
C ASP A 104 -22.28 -0.42 9.31
N PHE A 105 -21.33 -1.28 8.98
CA PHE A 105 -20.91 -1.64 7.61
C PHE A 105 -20.29 -0.47 6.82
N LYS A 106 -19.84 0.58 7.50
CA LYS A 106 -19.09 1.69 6.89
C LYS A 106 -17.61 1.55 7.19
N CYS A 107 -16.80 1.98 6.24
CA CYS A 107 -15.37 2.12 6.47
C CYS A 107 -15.03 3.56 6.83
N THR A 108 -14.01 3.69 7.68
CA THR A 108 -13.36 4.94 8.03
C THR A 108 -11.87 4.79 7.71
N ILE A 109 -11.24 5.85 7.23
CA ILE A 109 -9.82 5.81 6.90
C ILE A 109 -9.02 6.25 8.13
N GLY A 110 -8.03 5.45 8.49
CA GLY A 110 -7.17 5.70 9.64
C GLY A 110 -6.56 4.45 10.24
N TYR A 111 -6.04 4.56 11.43
CA TYR A 111 -5.35 3.47 12.12
C TYR A 111 -6.08 3.13 13.42
N THR A 112 -6.29 1.84 13.67
CA THR A 112 -6.82 1.40 14.97
C THR A 112 -5.78 1.63 16.07
N GLU A 113 -6.21 1.59 17.34
CA GLU A 113 -5.26 1.70 18.47
C GLU A 113 -4.27 0.52 18.48
N GLU A 114 -4.69 -0.65 18.01
CA GLU A 114 -3.84 -1.84 17.90
C GLU A 114 -2.73 -1.63 16.87
N VAL A 115 -3.04 -1.02 15.73
CA VAL A 115 -2.03 -0.69 14.70
C VAL A 115 -1.04 0.34 15.25
N ILE A 116 -1.51 1.39 15.92
CA ILE A 116 -0.65 2.38 16.55
C ILE A 116 0.28 1.73 17.58
N ALA A 117 -0.26 0.92 18.49
CA ALA A 117 0.54 0.22 19.51
C ALA A 117 1.54 -0.75 18.87
N TRP A 118 1.17 -1.42 17.77
CA TRP A 118 2.08 -2.30 17.05
C TRP A 118 3.25 -1.51 16.43
N VAL A 119 3.00 -0.38 15.78
CA VAL A 119 4.06 0.48 15.23
C VAL A 119 4.95 1.01 16.35
N GLU A 120 4.38 1.49 17.45
CA GLU A 120 5.14 1.99 18.60
C GLU A 120 6.11 0.93 19.15
N ASN A 121 5.66 -0.31 19.27
CA ASN A 121 6.50 -1.44 19.71
C ASN A 121 7.52 -1.89 18.66
N LEU A 122 7.25 -1.70 17.36
CA LEU A 122 8.16 -2.03 16.29
C LEU A 122 9.35 -1.05 16.20
N MET A 123 9.09 0.25 16.39
CA MET A 123 10.09 1.30 16.16
C MET A 123 11.42 1.10 16.90
N PRO A 124 11.47 0.70 18.19
CA PRO A 124 12.72 0.44 18.90
C PRO A 124 13.55 -0.71 18.36
N LEU A 125 12.94 -1.60 17.57
CA LEU A 125 13.60 -2.77 16.99
C LEU A 125 14.26 -2.46 15.65
N LEU A 126 13.96 -1.29 15.05
CA LEU A 126 14.44 -0.90 13.75
C LEU A 126 15.74 -0.09 13.85
N PRO A 127 16.68 -0.24 12.89
CA PRO A 127 17.86 0.62 12.84
C PRO A 127 17.45 2.09 12.78
N SER A 128 18.13 2.93 13.58
CA SER A 128 17.78 4.35 13.71
C SER A 128 18.00 5.16 12.42
N ASP A 129 18.91 4.71 11.57
CA ASP A 129 19.30 5.32 10.29
C ASP A 129 18.60 4.71 9.06
N ALA A 130 17.78 3.68 9.26
CA ALA A 130 16.99 3.10 8.17
C ALA A 130 16.00 4.11 7.59
N CYS A 131 15.90 4.16 6.26
CA CYS A 131 14.77 4.77 5.59
C CYS A 131 13.53 3.87 5.76
N LEU A 132 12.41 4.46 6.17
CA LEU A 132 11.15 3.75 6.36
C LEU A 132 10.24 4.01 5.17
N TYR A 133 9.75 2.95 4.55
CA TYR A 133 8.70 3.01 3.55
C TYR A 133 7.41 2.48 4.18
N ILE A 134 6.43 3.35 4.38
CA ILE A 134 5.13 2.96 4.94
C ILE A 134 4.15 2.79 3.79
N ALA A 135 3.83 1.54 3.48
CA ALA A 135 2.87 1.20 2.45
C ALA A 135 1.48 1.04 3.07
N GLN A 136 0.53 1.80 2.57
CA GLN A 136 -0.87 1.83 3.03
C GLN A 136 -1.80 2.07 1.84
N HIS A 137 -3.10 1.84 2.01
CA HIS A 137 -4.03 2.01 0.89
C HIS A 137 -4.36 3.48 0.62
N SER A 138 -4.92 4.18 1.59
CA SER A 138 -5.33 5.58 1.43
C SER A 138 -4.20 6.54 1.81
N PRO A 139 -4.03 7.68 1.09
CA PRO A 139 -3.00 8.67 1.44
C PRO A 139 -3.30 9.36 2.77
N LEU A 140 -2.28 10.01 3.35
CA LEU A 140 -2.39 10.76 4.62
C LEU A 140 -3.40 11.92 4.55
N SER A 141 -3.57 12.52 3.38
CA SER A 141 -4.59 13.54 3.12
C SER A 141 -5.61 12.97 2.14
N HIS A 142 -6.81 12.70 2.61
CA HIS A 142 -7.92 12.23 1.79
C HIS A 142 -9.09 13.21 1.90
N GLU A 143 -9.53 13.77 0.76
CA GLU A 143 -10.63 14.74 0.68
C GLU A 143 -10.50 15.93 1.66
N GLY A 144 -9.27 16.31 1.99
CA GLY A 144 -8.98 17.43 2.90
C GLY A 144 -9.16 17.11 4.38
N SER A 145 -9.37 15.84 4.74
CA SER A 145 -9.51 15.38 6.12
C SER A 145 -8.29 14.58 6.57
N SER A 146 -7.93 14.71 7.85
CA SER A 146 -6.92 13.86 8.48
C SER A 146 -7.52 12.47 8.78
N LEU A 147 -6.67 11.45 8.72
CA LEU A 147 -7.05 10.10 9.06
C LEU A 147 -7.19 9.93 10.58
N VAL A 148 -8.02 8.97 11.01
CA VAL A 148 -8.12 8.59 12.44
C VAL A 148 -6.73 8.18 12.95
N ASN A 149 -6.33 8.70 14.10
CA ASN A 149 -5.02 8.46 14.74
C ASN A 149 -3.78 8.84 13.90
N GLN A 150 -3.93 9.61 12.84
CA GLN A 150 -2.79 10.07 12.02
C GLN A 150 -1.74 10.80 12.86
N ASP A 151 -2.17 11.69 13.75
CA ASP A 151 -1.25 12.47 14.58
C ASP A 151 -0.42 11.58 15.51
N LYS A 152 -0.99 10.49 16.02
CA LYS A 152 -0.26 9.50 16.83
C LYS A 152 0.81 8.81 16.00
N LEU A 153 0.46 8.36 14.79
CA LEU A 153 1.43 7.74 13.89
C LEU A 153 2.57 8.70 13.54
N LEU A 154 2.25 9.93 13.13
CA LEU A 154 3.26 10.91 12.77
C LEU A 154 4.15 11.29 13.98
N PHE A 155 3.60 11.29 15.20
CA PHE A 155 4.38 11.51 16.42
C PHE A 155 5.39 10.38 16.67
N ILE A 156 4.99 9.11 16.49
CA ILE A 156 5.87 7.93 16.62
C ILE A 156 7.01 7.97 15.58
N LEU A 157 6.72 8.44 14.38
CA LEU A 157 7.67 8.49 13.26
C LEU A 157 8.58 9.73 13.27
N LYS A 158 8.38 10.66 14.20
CA LYS A 158 9.13 11.91 14.26
C LYS A 158 10.64 11.68 14.32
N GLY A 159 11.38 12.38 13.46
CA GLY A 159 12.84 12.31 13.38
C GLY A 159 13.35 11.07 12.62
N ARG A 160 12.47 10.32 11.96
CA ARG A 160 12.84 9.25 11.05
C ARG A 160 12.68 9.73 9.60
N ASN A 161 13.50 9.21 8.70
CA ASN A 161 13.30 9.42 7.26
C ASN A 161 12.19 8.47 6.77
N VAL A 162 11.04 9.04 6.39
CA VAL A 162 9.83 8.27 6.07
C VAL A 162 9.27 8.63 4.71
N ASN A 163 8.96 7.62 3.91
CA ASN A 163 8.23 7.73 2.66
C ASN A 163 6.91 6.95 2.77
N PHE A 164 5.79 7.63 2.79
CA PHE A 164 4.48 7.00 2.67
C PHE A 164 4.19 6.67 1.21
N LEU A 165 3.71 5.47 0.96
CA LEU A 165 3.31 4.97 -0.35
C LEU A 165 1.82 4.60 -0.29
N SER A 166 1.00 5.21 -1.14
CA SER A 166 -0.46 5.04 -1.12
C SER A 166 -1.06 5.00 -2.52
N GLY A 167 -2.29 4.52 -2.61
CA GLY A 167 -3.11 4.46 -3.82
C GLY A 167 -4.46 5.14 -3.61
N HIS A 168 -5.58 4.39 -3.76
CA HIS A 168 -6.96 4.75 -3.45
C HIS A 168 -7.58 5.85 -4.32
N THR A 169 -6.90 6.98 -4.50
CA THR A 169 -7.49 8.17 -5.16
C THR A 169 -7.50 8.09 -6.68
N HIS A 170 -6.78 7.13 -7.28
CA HIS A 170 -6.56 6.98 -8.73
C HIS A 170 -5.91 8.19 -9.39
N VAL A 171 -5.11 8.93 -8.64
CA VAL A 171 -4.30 10.07 -9.15
C VAL A 171 -2.86 9.92 -8.67
N ASN A 172 -1.92 10.45 -9.44
CA ASN A 172 -0.54 10.56 -9.01
C ASN A 172 -0.33 11.82 -8.19
N GLY A 173 0.40 11.73 -7.09
CA GLY A 173 0.72 12.86 -6.24
C GLY A 173 1.99 12.65 -5.44
N ASN A 174 2.63 13.74 -5.08
CA ASN A 174 3.72 13.75 -4.11
C ASN A 174 3.50 14.96 -3.20
N GLU A 175 3.67 14.75 -1.90
CA GLU A 175 3.47 15.76 -0.89
C GLU A 175 4.63 15.72 0.12
N VAL A 176 5.08 16.89 0.55
CA VAL A 176 6.03 17.03 1.64
C VAL A 176 5.24 17.30 2.92
N ILE A 177 5.23 16.33 3.82
CA ILE A 177 4.52 16.42 5.11
C ILE A 177 5.37 17.17 6.14
N SER A 178 6.68 16.88 6.17
CA SER A 178 7.68 17.58 6.98
C SER A 178 9.06 17.48 6.33
N SER A 179 10.11 17.97 6.99
CA SER A 179 11.49 17.86 6.50
C SER A 179 11.93 16.41 6.25
N ASP A 180 11.36 15.46 6.98
CA ASP A 180 11.81 14.07 7.01
C ASP A 180 10.71 13.08 6.58
N ILE A 181 9.51 13.57 6.26
CA ILE A 181 8.35 12.75 5.91
C ILE A 181 7.78 13.20 4.56
N PHE A 182 7.75 12.27 3.62
CA PHE A 182 7.22 12.45 2.28
C PHE A 182 6.06 11.49 2.02
N SER A 183 5.12 11.88 1.17
CA SER A 183 4.00 11.03 0.75
C SER A 183 3.96 10.93 -0.76
N HIS A 184 3.83 9.71 -1.27
CA HIS A 184 3.76 9.38 -2.68
C HIS A 184 2.46 8.63 -2.96
N ASN A 185 1.53 9.27 -3.62
CA ASN A 185 0.32 8.61 -4.08
C ASN A 185 0.53 8.08 -5.50
N VAL A 186 0.15 6.83 -5.74
CA VAL A 186 0.31 6.12 -7.01
C VAL A 186 -1.06 5.89 -7.61
N ALA A 187 -1.24 6.33 -8.85
CA ALA A 187 -2.49 6.10 -9.58
C ALA A 187 -2.67 4.62 -9.94
N ALA A 188 -3.89 4.27 -10.35
CA ALA A 188 -4.26 2.87 -10.57
C ALA A 188 -3.60 2.25 -11.80
N ILE A 189 -3.09 1.04 -11.64
CA ILE A 189 -2.50 0.24 -12.73
C ILE A 189 -3.51 -0.12 -13.82
N CYS A 190 -4.81 -0.12 -13.50
CA CYS A 190 -5.90 -0.41 -14.43
C CYS A 190 -6.59 0.86 -14.97
N GLY A 191 -6.08 2.04 -14.65
CA GLY A 191 -6.66 3.32 -15.06
C GLY A 191 -7.75 3.83 -14.09
N ALA A 192 -8.50 4.86 -14.51
CA ALA A 192 -9.43 5.56 -13.63
C ALA A 192 -10.56 4.69 -13.10
N TRP A 193 -11.09 3.77 -13.93
CA TRP A 193 -12.25 2.92 -13.62
C TRP A 193 -12.09 1.51 -14.19
N TRP A 194 -10.91 0.89 -13.95
CA TRP A 194 -10.58 -0.52 -14.29
C TRP A 194 -10.49 -0.88 -15.78
N ASP A 195 -10.88 0.01 -16.67
CA ASP A 195 -10.93 -0.27 -18.11
C ASP A 195 -10.42 0.87 -18.98
N THR A 196 -9.79 1.87 -18.37
CA THR A 196 -9.27 3.04 -19.09
C THR A 196 -7.74 3.01 -19.20
N LYS A 197 -7.22 3.61 -20.28
CA LYS A 197 -5.77 3.78 -20.48
C LYS A 197 -5.17 4.93 -19.68
N HIS A 198 -6.02 5.76 -19.07
CA HIS A 198 -5.62 6.93 -18.30
C HIS A 198 -6.21 6.87 -16.91
N CYS A 199 -5.47 7.39 -15.95
CA CYS A 199 -5.90 7.59 -14.59
C CYS A 199 -6.78 8.83 -14.46
N LYS A 200 -7.37 9.05 -13.27
CA LYS A 200 -8.32 10.13 -13.01
C LYS A 200 -7.73 11.53 -13.24
N ASP A 201 -6.42 11.67 -13.07
CA ASP A 201 -5.64 12.89 -13.31
C ASP A 201 -5.17 13.06 -14.76
N GLY A 202 -5.55 12.14 -15.65
CA GLY A 202 -5.14 12.15 -17.06
C GLY A 202 -3.77 11.51 -17.32
N THR A 203 -3.04 11.07 -16.31
CA THR A 203 -1.78 10.34 -16.52
C THR A 203 -2.05 8.94 -17.10
N PRO A 204 -1.11 8.35 -17.85
CA PRO A 204 -1.22 6.96 -18.27
C PRO A 204 -1.35 6.02 -17.06
N ARG A 205 -2.12 4.94 -17.20
CA ARG A 205 -2.10 3.84 -16.24
C ARG A 205 -0.71 3.23 -16.15
N GLY A 206 -0.33 2.74 -14.97
CA GLY A 206 1.00 2.17 -14.80
C GLY A 206 1.38 1.99 -13.33
N TYR A 207 2.65 2.06 -13.08
CA TYR A 207 3.27 1.90 -11.75
C TYR A 207 4.40 2.92 -11.58
N LYS A 208 4.86 3.10 -10.36
CA LYS A 208 6.06 3.90 -10.06
C LYS A 208 7.23 2.98 -9.69
N VAL A 209 8.41 3.32 -10.13
CA VAL A 209 9.66 2.73 -9.65
C VAL A 209 10.30 3.74 -8.70
N LEU A 210 10.54 3.29 -7.47
CA LEU A 210 11.29 4.04 -6.48
C LEU A 210 12.67 3.40 -6.34
N SER A 211 13.71 4.18 -6.43
CA SER A 211 15.09 3.72 -6.19
C SER A 211 15.69 4.50 -5.03
N ASN A 212 16.25 3.77 -4.05
CA ASN A 212 17.07 4.38 -3.02
C ASN A 212 18.53 4.33 -3.47
N ALA A 213 19.08 5.47 -3.87
CA ALA A 213 20.45 5.60 -4.34
C ALA A 213 21.50 5.57 -3.21
N GLY A 214 21.10 5.38 -1.96
CA GLY A 214 21.96 5.45 -0.77
C GLY A 214 22.30 4.11 -0.14
N GLY A 215 21.99 2.99 -0.77
CA GLY A 215 22.11 1.69 -0.16
C GLY A 215 23.17 0.78 -0.78
N ASP A 216 24.44 0.95 -0.48
CA ASP A 216 25.42 -0.13 -0.52
C ASP A 216 25.42 -0.91 0.80
#